data_475bca5a7ddce570d41b8e808cc3fdba
#
_entry.id   475bca5a7ddce570d41b8e808cc3fdba
#
_cell.length_a   1.000
_cell.length_b   1.000
_cell.length_c   1.000
_cell.angle_alpha   90.00
_cell.angle_beta   90.00
_cell.angle_gamma   90.00
#
_symmetry.space_group_name_H-M   'P 1'
#
loop_
_entity.id
_entity.type
_entity.pdbx_description
1 polymer ?
#
loop_
_entity_poly.entity_id
_entity_poly.type
_entity_poly.pdbx_seq_one_letter_code
_entity_poly.pdbx_strand_id
1 'polypeptide(L)'
;MILTYIDGTYTEIPIVGNVDVGNWWEPKSYRNSSVVWAAEHKRACIGLYRSAHRVEEKPVRHISFRASGKSVWGIVAASLCSDRIPEVSHVPIIIAAGREWQPVRYSKDFRKGSVLDFSSRLDAPAGKYGPLTVQGDRFVFRDRPEVPVRFYGANLCKTAQYLNREWAERLADRFAAQGYNAVRIHHHDNDLVLHRNGSSTELDQKNAEQLDYLLACFKKRGIYFTTDLYVSRTTERGEIPEFPQKRFSNKTFKPLIFVLDSAMENWKSFARNWLTHVNPHTG
;
A
#
# COMPACT_ATOMS: atom_id res chain seq x y z
N MET A 1 8.32 -16.91 24.45
CA MET A 1 7.18 -17.87 24.54
C MET A 1 7.09 -18.33 26.00
N ILE A 2 5.91 -18.39 26.53
CA ILE A 2 5.67 -18.78 27.94
C ILE A 2 4.68 -19.94 27.95
N LEU A 3 5.10 -21.05 28.53
CA LEU A 3 4.22 -22.20 28.79
C LEU A 3 3.77 -22.13 30.24
N THR A 4 2.49 -22.17 30.47
CA THR A 4 1.90 -22.29 31.82
C THR A 4 1.32 -23.68 32.00
N TYR A 5 1.72 -24.37 33.05
CA TYR A 5 1.28 -25.73 33.35
C TYR A 5 0.02 -25.74 34.20
N ILE A 6 -0.62 -26.90 34.30
CA ILE A 6 -1.86 -27.06 35.09
C ILE A 6 -1.59 -26.86 36.59
N ASP A 7 -0.36 -27.19 37.04
CA ASP A 7 0.06 -27.00 38.44
C ASP A 7 0.34 -25.53 38.82
N GLY A 8 0.15 -24.59 37.87
CA GLY A 8 0.38 -23.17 38.07
C GLY A 8 1.84 -22.71 37.86
N THR A 9 2.75 -23.63 37.65
CA THR A 9 4.14 -23.27 37.30
C THR A 9 4.24 -22.82 35.85
N TYR A 10 5.33 -22.17 35.44
CA TYR A 10 5.56 -21.77 34.06
C TYR A 10 7.01 -21.93 33.64
N THR A 11 7.23 -22.10 32.34
CA THR A 11 8.55 -22.06 31.71
C THR A 11 8.58 -20.94 30.67
N GLU A 12 9.58 -20.09 30.76
CA GLU A 12 9.83 -19.04 29.74
C GLU A 12 10.92 -19.48 28.78
N ILE A 13 10.61 -19.47 27.48
CA ILE A 13 11.52 -19.87 26.41
C ILE A 13 11.78 -18.63 25.54
N PRO A 14 13.00 -18.09 25.54
CA PRO A 14 13.35 -16.99 24.66
C PRO A 14 13.33 -17.46 23.19
N ILE A 15 12.67 -16.70 22.33
CA ILE A 15 12.70 -16.89 20.88
C ILE A 15 13.62 -15.82 20.30
N VAL A 16 14.77 -16.24 19.81
CA VAL A 16 15.87 -15.36 19.42
C VAL A 16 15.92 -15.21 17.90
N GLY A 17 15.90 -13.97 17.44
CA GLY A 17 16.08 -13.66 16.02
C GLY A 17 17.42 -14.15 15.47
N ASN A 18 17.43 -14.68 14.25
CA ASN A 18 18.59 -15.33 13.60
C ASN A 18 19.12 -16.58 14.31
N VAL A 19 18.37 -17.15 15.24
CA VAL A 19 18.61 -18.44 15.88
C VAL A 19 17.39 -19.32 15.74
N ASP A 20 16.25 -18.86 16.24
CA ASP A 20 14.96 -19.59 16.27
C ASP A 20 14.01 -19.13 15.18
N VAL A 21 14.18 -17.93 14.64
CA VAL A 21 13.36 -17.33 13.59
C VAL A 21 14.19 -16.30 12.82
N GLY A 22 13.92 -16.12 11.55
CA GLY A 22 14.56 -15.12 10.72
C GLY A 22 13.57 -14.15 10.07
N ASN A 23 14.10 -13.30 9.20
CA ASN A 23 13.26 -12.47 8.34
C ASN A 23 12.53 -13.37 7.35
N TRP A 24 11.26 -13.07 7.10
CA TRP A 24 10.46 -13.81 6.12
C TRP A 24 10.90 -13.57 4.66
N TRP A 25 11.60 -12.44 4.38
CA TRP A 25 12.22 -12.16 3.09
C TRP A 25 13.57 -12.87 2.98
N GLU A 26 13.84 -13.51 1.84
CA GLU A 26 15.06 -14.27 1.57
C GLU A 26 15.37 -15.27 2.70
N PRO A 27 14.46 -16.21 2.94
CA PRO A 27 14.54 -17.10 4.09
C PRO A 27 15.73 -18.02 4.00
N LYS A 28 16.39 -18.25 5.12
CA LYS A 28 17.48 -19.20 5.28
C LYS A 28 17.38 -19.87 6.64
N SER A 29 17.83 -21.13 6.73
CA SER A 29 17.85 -21.85 7.99
C SER A 29 18.90 -21.28 8.96
N TYR A 30 18.61 -21.36 10.25
CA TYR A 30 19.48 -20.95 11.33
C TYR A 30 19.73 -22.12 12.29
N ARG A 31 20.54 -21.87 13.35
CA ARG A 31 20.96 -22.91 14.28
C ARG A 31 19.81 -23.74 14.87
N ASN A 32 18.72 -23.10 15.23
CA ASN A 32 17.55 -23.75 15.83
C ASN A 32 16.27 -23.55 14.99
N SER A 33 16.41 -23.23 13.70
CA SER A 33 15.26 -23.13 12.83
C SER A 33 15.55 -23.61 11.42
N SER A 34 14.53 -24.17 10.81
CA SER A 34 14.54 -24.56 9.41
C SER A 34 13.43 -23.82 8.66
N VAL A 35 13.70 -23.51 7.39
CA VAL A 35 12.67 -23.03 6.47
C VAL A 35 11.79 -24.22 6.11
N VAL A 36 10.51 -24.15 6.46
CA VAL A 36 9.54 -25.25 6.24
C VAL A 36 8.62 -24.99 5.07
N TRP A 37 8.57 -23.77 4.62
CA TRP A 37 7.86 -23.38 3.43
C TRP A 37 8.52 -22.13 2.82
N ALA A 38 8.62 -22.09 1.51
CA ALA A 38 9.07 -20.90 0.78
C ALA A 38 8.27 -20.74 -0.50
N ALA A 39 8.03 -19.50 -0.88
CA ALA A 39 7.47 -19.15 -2.18
C ALA A 39 8.39 -18.17 -2.89
N GLU A 40 8.69 -18.45 -4.13
CA GLU A 40 9.53 -17.63 -4.97
C GLU A 40 8.72 -16.87 -6.02
N HIS A 41 9.05 -15.63 -6.21
CA HIS A 41 8.58 -14.78 -7.28
C HIS A 41 9.79 -14.05 -7.88
N LYS A 42 9.68 -13.58 -9.13
CA LYS A 42 10.77 -12.89 -9.87
C LYS A 42 11.51 -11.78 -9.10
N ARG A 43 10.94 -11.25 -8.03
CA ARG A 43 11.48 -10.13 -7.25
C ARG A 43 11.61 -10.40 -5.76
N ALA A 44 11.17 -11.54 -5.28
CA ALA A 44 11.13 -11.83 -3.85
C ALA A 44 11.03 -13.33 -3.60
N CYS A 45 11.71 -13.78 -2.56
CA CYS A 45 11.48 -15.08 -1.95
C CYS A 45 10.99 -14.83 -0.51
N ILE A 46 9.91 -15.48 -0.12
CA ILE A 46 9.38 -15.40 1.25
C ILE A 46 9.29 -16.80 1.84
N GLY A 47 9.42 -16.92 3.16
CA GLY A 47 9.35 -18.23 3.79
C GLY A 47 8.86 -18.20 5.23
N LEU A 48 8.46 -19.38 5.68
CA LEU A 48 8.09 -19.67 7.06
C LEU A 48 9.15 -20.53 7.74
N TYR A 49 9.33 -20.29 9.01
CA TYR A 49 10.29 -20.99 9.85
C TYR A 49 9.60 -21.93 10.82
N ARG A 50 10.25 -23.04 11.12
CA ARG A 50 9.93 -23.92 12.24
C ARG A 50 11.13 -23.95 13.18
N SER A 51 10.91 -23.67 14.44
CA SER A 51 11.83 -23.93 15.54
C SER A 51 11.21 -24.91 16.52
N ALA A 52 12.06 -25.66 17.24
CA ALA A 52 11.63 -26.64 18.23
C ALA A 52 12.38 -26.41 19.53
N HIS A 53 11.64 -26.49 20.64
CA HIS A 53 12.18 -26.29 21.97
C HIS A 53 11.77 -27.44 22.88
N ARG A 54 12.72 -27.95 23.66
CA ARG A 54 12.42 -28.90 24.71
C ARG A 54 11.71 -28.19 25.85
N VAL A 55 10.68 -28.80 26.37
CA VAL A 55 9.89 -28.32 27.48
C VAL A 55 9.78 -29.40 28.55
N GLU A 56 9.34 -29.04 29.76
CA GLU A 56 9.09 -30.02 30.82
C GLU A 56 7.92 -30.92 30.43
N GLU A 57 8.03 -32.20 30.80
CA GLU A 57 6.98 -33.18 30.60
C GLU A 57 5.87 -33.03 31.62
N LYS A 58 5.18 -31.90 31.54
CA LYS A 58 4.05 -31.55 32.39
C LYS A 58 2.83 -31.21 31.56
N PRO A 59 1.61 -31.43 32.05
CA PRO A 59 0.42 -31.01 31.37
C PRO A 59 0.37 -29.47 31.19
N VAL A 60 0.37 -29.01 29.95
CA VAL A 60 0.33 -27.57 29.61
C VAL A 60 -1.10 -27.07 29.62
N ARG A 61 -1.33 -25.98 30.34
CA ARG A 61 -2.61 -25.30 30.40
C ARG A 61 -2.80 -24.34 29.23
N HIS A 62 -1.78 -23.53 28.93
CA HIS A 62 -1.78 -22.62 27.78
C HIS A 62 -0.36 -22.21 27.36
N ILE A 63 -0.23 -21.75 26.14
CA ILE A 63 0.97 -21.15 25.56
C ILE A 63 0.69 -19.68 25.30
N SER A 64 1.55 -18.80 25.80
CA SER A 64 1.49 -17.35 25.57
C SER A 64 2.73 -16.89 24.81
N PHE A 65 2.55 -15.86 24.01
CA PHE A 65 3.64 -15.23 23.27
C PHE A 65 3.71 -13.76 23.66
N ARG A 66 4.91 -13.32 24.04
CA ARG A 66 5.18 -11.92 24.38
C ARG A 66 6.31 -11.42 23.50
N ALA A 67 6.07 -10.36 22.73
CA ALA A 67 7.14 -9.66 22.02
C ALA A 67 7.90 -8.77 23.01
N SER A 68 9.23 -8.80 22.94
CA SER A 68 10.09 -7.86 23.65
C SER A 68 10.67 -6.86 22.65
N GLY A 69 10.50 -5.56 22.93
CA GLY A 69 11.03 -4.49 22.10
C GLY A 69 10.23 -4.17 20.83
N LYS A 70 10.90 -3.73 19.78
CA LYS A 70 10.30 -3.19 18.54
C LYS A 70 10.08 -4.24 17.44
N SER A 71 10.35 -5.51 17.72
CA SER A 71 10.21 -6.56 16.70
C SER A 71 8.76 -7.00 16.57
N VAL A 72 8.31 -7.11 15.33
CA VAL A 72 7.02 -7.70 14.96
C VAL A 72 7.30 -9.09 14.40
N TRP A 73 6.58 -10.09 14.88
CA TRP A 73 6.66 -11.47 14.40
C TRP A 73 5.27 -12.09 14.31
N GLY A 74 5.09 -12.90 13.30
CA GLY A 74 3.85 -13.64 13.06
C GLY A 74 4.02 -15.09 13.51
N ILE A 75 3.02 -15.61 14.19
CA ILE A 75 2.96 -17.02 14.61
C ILE A 75 1.82 -17.65 13.82
N VAL A 76 2.15 -18.67 13.03
CA VAL A 76 1.18 -19.38 12.22
C VAL A 76 0.57 -20.55 13.01
N ALA A 77 1.42 -21.27 13.75
CA ALA A 77 0.99 -22.39 14.59
C ALA A 77 1.99 -22.64 15.72
N ALA A 78 1.51 -23.24 16.78
CA ALA A 78 2.32 -23.83 17.84
C ALA A 78 1.71 -25.19 18.24
N SER A 79 2.57 -26.20 18.42
CA SER A 79 2.14 -27.55 18.78
C SER A 79 3.02 -28.12 19.87
N LEU A 80 2.46 -28.94 20.73
CA LEU A 80 3.18 -29.79 21.67
C LEU A 80 3.16 -31.22 21.13
N CYS A 81 4.31 -31.88 21.22
CA CYS A 81 4.39 -33.30 20.85
C CYS A 81 5.29 -34.03 21.83
N SER A 82 4.97 -35.31 22.11
CA SER A 82 5.75 -36.21 22.93
C SER A 82 6.82 -36.94 22.14
N ASP A 83 6.65 -37.00 20.82
CA ASP A 83 7.51 -37.75 19.93
C ASP A 83 8.45 -36.85 19.11
N ARG A 84 9.32 -37.51 18.36
CA ARG A 84 10.20 -36.80 17.42
C ARG A 84 9.38 -35.97 16.44
N ILE A 85 9.74 -34.71 16.29
CA ILE A 85 9.09 -33.82 15.34
C ILE A 85 9.32 -34.36 13.93
N PRO A 86 8.26 -34.67 13.17
CA PRO A 86 8.41 -35.18 11.82
C PRO A 86 9.14 -34.16 10.91
N GLU A 87 9.94 -34.67 10.01
CA GLU A 87 10.49 -33.84 8.95
C GLU A 87 9.35 -33.31 8.07
N VAL A 88 9.40 -32.00 7.77
CA VAL A 88 8.43 -31.41 6.87
C VAL A 88 8.80 -31.78 5.46
N SER A 89 7.98 -32.58 4.81
CA SER A 89 8.10 -32.79 3.37
C SER A 89 7.69 -31.51 2.64
N HIS A 90 8.57 -31.01 1.79
CA HIS A 90 8.28 -29.88 0.89
C HIS A 90 7.42 -30.34 -0.31
N VAL A 91 6.30 -30.99 -0.03
CA VAL A 91 5.32 -31.27 -1.07
C VAL A 91 4.56 -29.96 -1.34
N PRO A 92 4.66 -29.39 -2.53
CA PRO A 92 3.90 -28.19 -2.83
C PRO A 92 2.40 -28.48 -2.74
N ILE A 93 1.67 -27.63 -2.01
CA ILE A 93 0.20 -27.69 -2.03
C ILE A 93 -0.23 -27.03 -3.35
N ILE A 94 -0.73 -27.87 -4.26
CA ILE A 94 -1.25 -27.41 -5.55
C ILE A 94 -2.77 -27.35 -5.44
N ILE A 95 -3.31 -26.14 -5.51
CA ILE A 95 -4.75 -25.90 -5.61
C ILE A 95 -5.05 -25.58 -7.06
N ALA A 96 -5.70 -26.53 -7.74
CA ALA A 96 -6.09 -26.37 -9.13
C ALA A 96 -7.60 -26.54 -9.28
N ALA A 97 -8.19 -25.89 -10.28
CA ALA A 97 -9.60 -26.08 -10.62
C ALA A 97 -9.87 -27.55 -10.97
N GLY A 98 -10.93 -28.12 -10.41
CA GLY A 98 -11.29 -29.54 -10.58
C GLY A 98 -12.61 -29.87 -9.88
N ARG A 99 -12.78 -31.14 -9.50
CA ARG A 99 -14.01 -31.59 -8.84
C ARG A 99 -14.22 -30.91 -7.48
N GLU A 100 -13.17 -30.75 -6.68
CA GLU A 100 -13.25 -30.22 -5.32
C GLU A 100 -13.08 -28.71 -5.30
N TRP A 101 -12.32 -28.15 -6.23
CA TRP A 101 -12.03 -26.71 -6.32
C TRP A 101 -12.59 -26.15 -7.62
N GLN A 102 -13.66 -25.39 -7.52
CA GLN A 102 -14.25 -24.72 -8.67
C GLN A 102 -13.63 -23.35 -8.88
N PRO A 103 -13.35 -22.96 -10.14
CA PRO A 103 -12.84 -21.60 -10.40
C PRO A 103 -13.91 -20.59 -10.01
N VAL A 104 -13.51 -19.57 -9.25
CA VAL A 104 -14.38 -18.44 -8.94
C VAL A 104 -14.61 -17.64 -10.22
N ARG A 105 -15.84 -17.60 -10.68
CA ARG A 105 -16.30 -16.77 -11.80
C ARG A 105 -17.01 -15.56 -11.23
N TYR A 106 -16.43 -14.40 -11.38
CA TYR A 106 -17.08 -13.14 -11.01
C TYR A 106 -16.98 -12.15 -12.18
N SER A 107 -18.03 -11.37 -12.37
CA SER A 107 -18.01 -10.29 -13.34
C SER A 107 -17.09 -9.18 -12.83
N LYS A 108 -16.21 -8.70 -13.71
CA LYS A 108 -15.41 -7.50 -13.46
C LYS A 108 -16.20 -6.22 -13.66
N ASP A 109 -17.34 -6.30 -14.33
CA ASP A 109 -18.16 -5.17 -14.69
C ASP A 109 -19.41 -5.10 -13.81
N PHE A 110 -19.77 -3.90 -13.41
CA PHE A 110 -21.02 -3.65 -12.71
C PHE A 110 -22.17 -3.58 -13.72
N ARG A 111 -23.27 -4.22 -13.37
CA ARG A 111 -24.51 -4.05 -14.14
C ARG A 111 -25.09 -2.68 -13.80
N LYS A 112 -25.10 -1.76 -14.78
CA LYS A 112 -25.70 -0.43 -14.62
C LYS A 112 -27.16 -0.54 -14.20
N GLY A 113 -27.55 0.29 -13.21
CA GLY A 113 -28.89 0.31 -12.65
C GLY A 113 -29.25 -0.88 -11.76
N SER A 114 -28.30 -1.76 -11.42
CA SER A 114 -28.50 -2.80 -10.40
C SER A 114 -28.50 -2.20 -8.99
N VAL A 115 -28.93 -3.00 -8.01
CA VAL A 115 -28.91 -2.61 -6.58
C VAL A 115 -27.50 -2.33 -6.04
N LEU A 116 -26.46 -2.74 -6.76
CA LEU A 116 -25.06 -2.52 -6.43
C LEU A 116 -24.44 -1.34 -7.20
N ASP A 117 -25.22 -0.64 -8.01
CA ASP A 117 -24.79 0.53 -8.75
C ASP A 117 -25.21 1.81 -8.01
N PHE A 118 -24.25 2.43 -7.34
CA PHE A 118 -24.43 3.67 -6.58
C PHE A 118 -24.06 4.93 -7.38
N SER A 119 -23.74 4.82 -8.67
CA SER A 119 -23.28 5.94 -9.49
C SER A 119 -24.29 7.11 -9.55
N SER A 120 -25.59 6.81 -9.51
CA SER A 120 -26.66 7.83 -9.49
C SER A 120 -26.71 8.67 -8.20
N ARG A 121 -26.00 8.26 -7.15
CA ARG A 121 -25.90 8.99 -5.89
C ARG A 121 -24.76 10.01 -5.87
N LEU A 122 -23.91 10.00 -6.87
CA LEU A 122 -22.80 10.93 -6.98
C LEU A 122 -23.26 12.26 -7.60
N ASP A 123 -22.74 13.34 -7.06
CA ASP A 123 -23.01 14.70 -7.52
C ASP A 123 -22.13 15.06 -8.74
N ALA A 124 -22.38 14.43 -9.88
CA ALA A 124 -21.65 14.66 -11.13
C ALA A 124 -22.09 15.97 -11.84
N PRO A 125 -21.14 16.69 -12.46
CA PRO A 125 -19.69 16.53 -12.37
C PRO A 125 -19.14 17.07 -11.04
N ALA A 126 -17.96 16.59 -10.63
CA ALA A 126 -17.26 17.15 -9.47
C ALA A 126 -16.96 18.64 -9.71
N GLY A 127 -17.18 19.46 -8.66
CA GLY A 127 -17.00 20.91 -8.72
C GLY A 127 -18.26 21.72 -9.09
N LYS A 128 -19.37 21.07 -9.44
CA LYS A 128 -20.61 21.79 -9.83
C LYS A 128 -21.20 22.70 -8.74
N TYR A 129 -20.85 22.46 -7.48
CA TYR A 129 -21.29 23.27 -6.33
C TYR A 129 -20.17 24.17 -5.79
N GLY A 130 -19.17 24.48 -6.62
CA GLY A 130 -18.04 25.32 -6.22
C GLY A 130 -17.04 24.61 -5.31
N PRO A 131 -16.10 25.37 -4.74
CA PRO A 131 -15.06 24.82 -3.89
C PRO A 131 -15.60 24.27 -2.57
N LEU A 132 -14.86 23.31 -2.01
CA LEU A 132 -15.07 22.80 -0.67
C LEU A 132 -14.70 23.87 0.37
N THR A 133 -15.57 24.10 1.35
CA THR A 133 -15.36 25.03 2.46
C THR A 133 -15.70 24.37 3.78
N VAL A 134 -15.38 25.06 4.87
CA VAL A 134 -15.72 24.64 6.24
C VAL A 134 -16.79 25.57 6.80
N GLN A 135 -17.86 24.98 7.34
CA GLN A 135 -18.90 25.70 8.05
C GLN A 135 -19.15 25.05 9.42
N GLY A 136 -18.68 25.71 10.46
CA GLY A 136 -18.66 25.12 11.81
C GLY A 136 -17.77 23.87 11.85
N ASP A 137 -18.36 22.72 12.15
CA ASP A 137 -17.71 21.42 12.25
C ASP A 137 -17.85 20.54 10.99
N ARG A 138 -18.33 21.14 9.86
CA ARG A 138 -18.70 20.39 8.65
C ARG A 138 -17.98 20.90 7.44
N PHE A 139 -17.70 19.97 6.52
CA PHE A 139 -17.38 20.30 5.13
C PHE A 139 -18.66 20.54 4.36
N VAL A 140 -18.69 21.61 3.57
CA VAL A 140 -19.80 21.95 2.67
C VAL A 140 -19.22 22.47 1.34
N PHE A 141 -19.98 22.40 0.27
CA PHE A 141 -19.62 23.14 -0.94
C PHE A 141 -20.14 24.58 -0.83
N ARG A 142 -19.36 25.55 -1.33
CA ARG A 142 -19.69 26.99 -1.25
C ARG A 142 -21.11 27.29 -1.74
N ASP A 143 -21.48 26.70 -2.86
CA ASP A 143 -22.76 26.98 -3.55
C ASP A 143 -23.91 26.04 -3.11
N ARG A 144 -23.63 25.22 -2.06
CA ARG A 144 -24.60 24.30 -1.43
C ARG A 144 -24.30 24.12 0.07
N PRO A 145 -24.30 25.21 0.85
CA PRO A 145 -23.83 25.19 2.23
C PRO A 145 -24.75 24.42 3.20
N GLU A 146 -26.00 24.20 2.83
CA GLU A 146 -26.99 23.49 3.66
C GLU A 146 -26.77 21.96 3.70
N VAL A 147 -25.96 21.41 2.76
CA VAL A 147 -25.71 19.96 2.67
C VAL A 147 -24.30 19.60 3.11
N PRO A 148 -24.14 18.90 4.23
CA PRO A 148 -22.83 18.42 4.66
C PRO A 148 -22.23 17.44 3.65
N VAL A 149 -20.94 17.63 3.36
CA VAL A 149 -20.18 16.77 2.47
C VAL A 149 -19.44 15.71 3.28
N ARG A 150 -19.55 14.45 2.83
CA ARG A 150 -18.74 13.33 3.33
C ARG A 150 -18.04 12.66 2.17
N PHE A 151 -16.75 12.41 2.34
CA PHE A 151 -15.97 11.71 1.34
C PHE A 151 -15.82 10.24 1.70
N TYR A 152 -16.12 9.39 0.72
CA TYR A 152 -15.90 7.95 0.75
C TYR A 152 -15.07 7.58 -0.48
N GLY A 153 -13.88 7.03 -0.28
CA GLY A 153 -12.95 6.91 -1.38
C GLY A 153 -11.93 5.79 -1.27
N ALA A 154 -11.10 5.75 -2.29
CA ALA A 154 -10.05 4.76 -2.45
C ALA A 154 -8.70 5.43 -2.71
N ASN A 155 -7.61 4.68 -2.50
CA ASN A 155 -6.26 5.03 -2.92
C ASN A 155 -5.94 4.44 -4.28
N LEU A 156 -5.36 5.24 -5.16
CA LEU A 156 -4.60 4.78 -6.31
C LEU A 156 -3.12 5.00 -6.06
N CYS A 157 -2.31 3.96 -6.29
CA CYS A 157 -0.89 4.00 -5.97
C CYS A 157 -0.04 3.60 -7.18
N LYS A 158 1.08 4.27 -7.35
CA LYS A 158 2.12 3.94 -8.34
C LYS A 158 1.55 3.89 -9.77
N THR A 159 1.77 2.79 -10.48
CA THR A 159 1.35 2.63 -11.89
C THR A 159 -0.15 2.47 -12.11
N ALA A 160 -0.94 2.27 -11.05
CA ALA A 160 -2.40 2.14 -11.14
C ALA A 160 -3.12 3.42 -11.61
N GLN A 161 -2.42 4.54 -11.66
CA GLN A 161 -2.95 5.83 -12.07
C GLN A 161 -2.52 6.24 -13.49
N TYR A 162 -1.61 5.50 -14.12
CA TYR A 162 -1.15 5.75 -15.48
C TYR A 162 -1.78 4.73 -16.43
N LEU A 163 -3.01 4.99 -16.79
CA LEU A 163 -3.84 4.07 -17.57
C LEU A 163 -4.03 4.58 -19.00
N ASN A 164 -4.24 3.66 -19.94
CA ASN A 164 -4.77 4.05 -21.22
C ASN A 164 -6.23 4.52 -21.09
N ARG A 165 -6.75 5.18 -22.10
CA ARG A 165 -8.09 5.81 -22.05
C ARG A 165 -9.22 4.83 -21.75
N GLU A 166 -9.19 3.64 -22.31
CA GLU A 166 -10.18 2.60 -22.07
C GLU A 166 -10.22 2.19 -20.59
N TRP A 167 -9.06 1.90 -20.01
CA TRP A 167 -8.98 1.49 -18.62
C TRP A 167 -9.27 2.64 -17.64
N ALA A 168 -8.94 3.88 -17.99
CA ALA A 168 -9.29 5.06 -17.19
C ALA A 168 -10.81 5.22 -17.09
N GLU A 169 -11.53 5.12 -18.22
CA GLU A 169 -12.99 5.17 -18.24
C GLU A 169 -13.60 4.03 -17.43
N ARG A 170 -13.13 2.79 -17.63
CA ARG A 170 -13.63 1.62 -16.88
C ARG A 170 -13.39 1.73 -15.39
N LEU A 171 -12.23 2.22 -14.98
CA LEU A 171 -11.91 2.41 -13.56
C LEU A 171 -12.82 3.47 -12.94
N ALA A 172 -13.02 4.59 -13.63
CA ALA A 172 -13.87 5.65 -13.14
C ALA A 172 -15.35 5.22 -13.07
N ASP A 173 -15.85 4.45 -14.05
CA ASP A 173 -17.18 3.84 -14.00
C ASP A 173 -17.33 2.90 -12.80
N ARG A 174 -16.31 2.08 -12.56
CA ARG A 174 -16.31 1.16 -11.43
C ARG A 174 -16.30 1.87 -10.08
N PHE A 175 -15.52 2.92 -9.94
CA PHE A 175 -15.47 3.71 -8.73
C PHE A 175 -16.81 4.42 -8.48
N ALA A 176 -17.41 4.99 -9.51
CA ALA A 176 -18.73 5.58 -9.42
C ALA A 176 -19.81 4.56 -9.02
N ALA A 177 -19.80 3.37 -9.64
CA ALA A 177 -20.73 2.30 -9.29
C ALA A 177 -20.57 1.81 -7.84
N GLN A 178 -19.35 1.86 -7.29
CA GLN A 178 -19.10 1.57 -5.88
C GLN A 178 -19.48 2.72 -4.93
N GLY A 179 -19.87 3.87 -5.46
CA GLY A 179 -20.25 5.05 -4.68
C GLY A 179 -19.07 5.84 -4.15
N TYR A 180 -17.86 5.61 -4.66
CA TYR A 180 -16.70 6.43 -4.31
C TYR A 180 -16.88 7.84 -4.89
N ASN A 181 -16.83 8.83 -4.02
CA ASN A 181 -16.86 10.25 -4.41
C ASN A 181 -15.50 10.94 -4.20
N ALA A 182 -14.48 10.20 -3.78
CA ALA A 182 -13.12 10.69 -3.63
C ALA A 182 -12.09 9.62 -4.00
N VAL A 183 -10.93 10.07 -4.49
CA VAL A 183 -9.76 9.24 -4.73
C VAL A 183 -8.51 9.96 -4.27
N ARG A 184 -7.60 9.25 -3.62
CA ARG A 184 -6.27 9.76 -3.32
C ARG A 184 -5.29 9.26 -4.37
N ILE A 185 -4.61 10.18 -5.02
CA ILE A 185 -3.50 9.89 -5.93
C ILE A 185 -2.22 9.83 -5.10
N HIS A 186 -1.70 8.61 -4.92
CA HIS A 186 -0.63 8.32 -3.98
C HIS A 186 0.55 7.63 -4.66
N HIS A 187 1.79 7.93 -4.24
CA HIS A 187 3.02 7.42 -4.86
C HIS A 187 3.12 7.69 -6.37
N HIS A 188 2.60 8.83 -6.83
CA HIS A 188 2.65 9.24 -8.23
C HIS A 188 3.90 10.06 -8.55
N ASP A 189 4.43 10.74 -7.57
CA ASP A 189 5.46 11.77 -7.66
C ASP A 189 6.78 11.29 -8.28
N ASN A 190 7.11 10.00 -8.17
CA ASN A 190 8.32 9.47 -8.79
C ASN A 190 8.12 9.17 -10.28
N ASP A 191 6.98 8.63 -10.66
CA ASP A 191 6.72 8.25 -12.04
C ASP A 191 6.20 9.42 -12.90
N LEU A 192 5.74 10.50 -12.23
CA LEU A 192 5.23 11.71 -12.89
C LEU A 192 6.34 12.63 -13.41
N VAL A 193 7.61 12.41 -13.06
CA VAL A 193 8.73 13.31 -13.38
C VAL A 193 9.76 12.72 -14.33
N LEU A 194 10.50 13.61 -15.01
CA LEU A 194 11.54 13.28 -16.00
C LEU A 194 12.86 12.91 -15.33
N HIS A 195 13.03 11.69 -14.86
CA HIS A 195 14.30 11.26 -14.26
C HIS A 195 15.47 11.21 -15.25
N ARG A 196 15.23 10.86 -16.50
CA ARG A 196 16.28 10.56 -17.48
C ARG A 196 16.99 11.78 -18.03
N ASN A 197 16.42 12.94 -17.90
CA ASN A 197 16.96 14.22 -18.43
C ASN A 197 17.55 15.11 -17.34
N GLY A 198 17.87 14.53 -16.19
CA GLY A 198 18.47 15.27 -15.08
C GLY A 198 17.51 16.15 -14.28
N SER A 199 16.19 15.93 -14.43
CA SER A 199 15.19 16.65 -13.64
C SER A 199 14.27 15.70 -12.89
N SER A 200 14.15 15.86 -11.59
CA SER A 200 13.15 15.22 -10.75
C SER A 200 12.00 16.14 -10.37
N THR A 201 11.92 17.32 -10.98
CA THR A 201 10.89 18.33 -10.70
C THR A 201 10.01 18.64 -11.89
N GLU A 202 10.49 18.39 -13.11
CA GLU A 202 9.72 18.58 -14.35
C GLU A 202 8.81 17.37 -14.61
N LEU A 203 7.61 17.65 -15.10
CA LEU A 203 6.62 16.61 -15.35
C LEU A 203 6.93 15.83 -16.65
N ASP A 204 6.82 14.51 -16.59
CA ASP A 204 6.80 13.65 -17.76
C ASP A 204 5.47 13.82 -18.49
N GLN A 205 5.51 14.35 -19.71
CA GLN A 205 4.32 14.68 -20.48
C GLN A 205 3.40 13.48 -20.73
N LYS A 206 3.99 12.30 -20.96
CA LYS A 206 3.21 11.09 -21.24
C LYS A 206 2.45 10.63 -20.00
N ASN A 207 3.12 10.62 -18.85
CA ASN A 207 2.48 10.20 -17.60
C ASN A 207 1.52 11.28 -17.09
N ALA A 208 1.83 12.56 -17.30
CA ALA A 208 0.92 13.65 -17.02
C ALA A 208 -0.37 13.54 -17.83
N GLU A 209 -0.31 13.33 -19.16
CA GLU A 209 -1.47 13.14 -20.03
C GLU A 209 -2.36 11.96 -19.58
N GLN A 210 -1.75 10.84 -19.20
CA GLN A 210 -2.51 9.69 -18.70
C GLN A 210 -3.23 9.98 -17.38
N LEU A 211 -2.55 10.67 -16.48
CA LEU A 211 -3.13 11.07 -15.20
C LEU A 211 -4.23 12.14 -15.39
N ASP A 212 -4.00 13.13 -16.23
CA ASP A 212 -4.97 14.18 -16.57
C ASP A 212 -6.26 13.59 -17.13
N TYR A 213 -6.15 12.64 -18.07
CA TYR A 213 -7.31 11.97 -18.62
C TYR A 213 -8.08 11.17 -17.56
N LEU A 214 -7.36 10.47 -16.68
CA LEU A 214 -8.00 9.75 -15.57
C LEU A 214 -8.73 10.70 -14.62
N LEU A 215 -8.12 11.84 -14.26
CA LEU A 215 -8.74 12.85 -13.40
C LEU A 215 -9.98 13.48 -14.07
N ALA A 216 -9.93 13.68 -15.38
CA ALA A 216 -11.10 14.13 -16.15
C ALA A 216 -12.25 13.10 -16.12
N CYS A 217 -11.93 11.81 -16.24
CA CYS A 217 -12.91 10.73 -16.11
C CYS A 217 -13.56 10.72 -14.71
N PHE A 218 -12.78 10.96 -13.66
CA PHE A 218 -13.30 11.09 -12.30
C PHE A 218 -14.19 12.33 -12.13
N LYS A 219 -13.72 13.51 -12.59
CA LYS A 219 -14.50 14.76 -12.54
C LYS A 219 -15.87 14.58 -13.20
N LYS A 220 -15.92 13.99 -14.38
CA LYS A 220 -17.16 13.72 -15.13
C LYS A 220 -18.17 12.89 -14.32
N ARG A 221 -17.70 12.02 -13.42
CA ARG A 221 -18.52 11.11 -12.61
C ARG A 221 -18.78 11.60 -11.18
N GLY A 222 -18.36 12.82 -10.83
CA GLY A 222 -18.58 13.39 -9.51
C GLY A 222 -17.58 12.92 -8.46
N ILE A 223 -16.42 12.43 -8.89
CA ILE A 223 -15.36 11.94 -8.01
C ILE A 223 -14.29 13.02 -7.88
N TYR A 224 -14.05 13.47 -6.66
CA TYR A 224 -13.00 14.41 -6.29
C TYR A 224 -11.69 13.68 -6.09
N PHE A 225 -10.57 14.40 -6.16
CA PHE A 225 -9.28 13.79 -5.83
C PHE A 225 -8.48 14.64 -4.83
N THR A 226 -7.61 13.96 -4.10
CA THR A 226 -6.55 14.55 -3.31
C THR A 226 -5.21 13.98 -3.76
N THR A 227 -4.15 14.76 -3.65
CA THR A 227 -2.81 14.40 -4.12
C THR A 227 -1.77 14.63 -3.03
N ASP A 228 -0.70 13.87 -3.09
CA ASP A 228 0.46 14.07 -2.25
C ASP A 228 1.51 14.93 -2.97
N LEU A 229 2.18 15.80 -2.25
CA LEU A 229 3.26 16.61 -2.82
C LEU A 229 4.65 16.00 -2.64
N TYR A 230 4.76 14.95 -1.83
CA TYR A 230 5.99 14.16 -1.69
C TYR A 230 5.74 12.81 -1.02
N VAL A 231 6.03 11.72 -1.72
CA VAL A 231 5.95 10.35 -1.18
C VAL A 231 7.13 9.49 -1.59
N SER A 232 7.35 9.32 -2.89
CA SER A 232 8.27 8.33 -3.47
C SER A 232 9.34 8.93 -4.36
N ARG A 233 9.27 10.20 -4.70
CA ARG A 233 10.20 10.87 -5.62
C ARG A 233 11.65 10.77 -5.14
N THR A 234 12.54 10.44 -6.06
CA THR A 234 14.00 10.47 -5.89
C THR A 234 14.56 11.69 -6.62
N THR A 235 15.65 12.27 -6.11
CA THR A 235 16.32 13.37 -6.80
C THR A 235 17.25 12.85 -7.89
N GLU A 236 17.66 13.73 -8.80
CA GLU A 236 18.72 13.46 -9.74
C GLU A 236 20.05 14.09 -9.31
N ARG A 237 21.16 13.69 -9.96
CA ARG A 237 22.48 14.30 -9.70
C ARG A 237 22.46 15.77 -10.12
N GLY A 238 23.12 16.60 -9.35
CA GLY A 238 23.20 18.04 -9.61
C GLY A 238 22.03 18.85 -9.06
N GLU A 239 20.94 18.23 -8.63
CA GLU A 239 19.77 18.95 -8.12
C GLU A 239 19.94 19.53 -6.71
N ILE A 240 20.87 18.98 -5.94
CA ILE A 240 21.20 19.46 -4.60
C ILE A 240 22.66 19.94 -4.64
N PRO A 241 22.91 21.25 -4.71
CA PRO A 241 24.25 21.84 -4.93
C PRO A 241 25.29 21.41 -3.90
N GLU A 242 24.91 21.18 -2.65
CA GLU A 242 25.83 20.75 -1.59
C GLU A 242 26.30 19.31 -1.82
N PHE A 243 25.61 18.55 -2.66
CA PHE A 243 25.91 17.16 -2.98
C PHE A 243 25.78 16.87 -4.49
N PRO A 244 26.53 17.53 -5.35
CA PRO A 244 26.29 17.53 -6.80
C PRO A 244 26.39 16.17 -7.46
N GLN A 245 27.13 15.24 -6.87
CA GLN A 245 27.30 13.88 -7.40
C GLN A 245 26.30 12.87 -6.83
N LYS A 246 25.48 13.28 -5.86
CA LYS A 246 24.56 12.37 -5.19
C LYS A 246 23.16 12.41 -5.80
N ARG A 247 22.57 11.24 -5.83
CA ARG A 247 21.17 10.98 -6.05
C ARG A 247 20.57 10.53 -4.72
N PHE A 248 19.50 11.15 -4.28
CA PHE A 248 18.87 10.79 -3.01
C PHE A 248 17.63 9.94 -3.22
N SER A 249 17.55 8.83 -2.49
CA SER A 249 16.31 8.08 -2.37
C SER A 249 15.24 8.90 -1.64
N ASN A 250 13.99 8.56 -1.82
CA ASN A 250 12.90 9.21 -1.11
C ASN A 250 13.08 9.19 0.42
N LYS A 251 13.61 8.10 0.98
CA LYS A 251 13.85 7.96 2.42
C LYS A 251 14.90 8.95 2.93
N THR A 252 15.92 9.20 2.14
CA THR A 252 17.02 10.12 2.49
C THR A 252 16.64 11.56 2.20
N PHE A 253 15.94 11.83 1.11
CA PHE A 253 15.55 13.19 0.72
C PHE A 253 14.48 13.79 1.65
N LYS A 254 13.55 12.99 2.15
CA LYS A 254 12.49 13.43 3.06
C LYS A 254 12.98 14.26 4.26
N PRO A 255 13.94 13.79 5.06
CA PRO A 255 14.48 14.60 6.16
C PRO A 255 15.29 15.80 5.67
N LEU A 256 15.94 15.73 4.51
CA LEU A 256 16.71 16.85 3.97
C LEU A 256 15.85 18.09 3.67
N ILE A 257 14.60 17.92 3.25
CA ILE A 257 13.65 19.02 3.00
C ILE A 257 13.52 19.95 4.22
N PHE A 258 13.67 19.43 5.44
CA PHE A 258 13.50 20.20 6.67
C PHE A 258 14.78 20.86 7.19
N VAL A 259 15.95 20.46 6.67
CA VAL A 259 17.25 20.89 7.20
C VAL A 259 18.15 21.53 6.15
N LEU A 260 17.76 21.54 4.87
CA LEU A 260 18.56 22.03 3.75
C LEU A 260 17.70 22.84 2.78
N ASP A 261 18.03 24.12 2.62
CA ASP A 261 17.27 25.05 1.80
C ASP A 261 17.16 24.60 0.34
N SER A 262 18.25 24.10 -0.23
CA SER A 262 18.26 23.57 -1.60
C SER A 262 17.32 22.38 -1.80
N ALA A 263 17.20 21.52 -0.80
CA ALA A 263 16.26 20.40 -0.84
C ALA A 263 14.80 20.88 -0.71
N MET A 264 14.57 21.91 0.11
CA MET A 264 13.26 22.57 0.23
C MET A 264 12.87 23.23 -1.10
N GLU A 265 13.78 23.93 -1.75
CA GLU A 265 13.51 24.58 -3.05
C GLU A 265 13.28 23.54 -4.17
N ASN A 266 14.00 22.44 -4.18
CA ASN A 266 13.72 21.34 -5.10
C ASN A 266 12.31 20.76 -4.87
N TRP A 267 11.90 20.56 -3.62
CA TRP A 267 10.54 20.13 -3.31
C TRP A 267 9.49 21.15 -3.75
N LYS A 268 9.70 22.44 -3.48
CA LYS A 268 8.81 23.52 -3.92
C LYS A 268 8.69 23.60 -5.44
N SER A 269 9.78 23.37 -6.17
CA SER A 269 9.77 23.35 -7.64
C SER A 269 8.85 22.25 -8.17
N PHE A 270 8.96 21.03 -7.66
CA PHE A 270 8.03 19.97 -8.02
C PHE A 270 6.58 20.31 -7.63
N ALA A 271 6.36 20.77 -6.40
CA ALA A 271 5.03 21.12 -5.92
C ALA A 271 4.39 22.22 -6.79
N ARG A 272 5.19 23.25 -7.18
CA ARG A 272 4.72 24.31 -8.09
C ARG A 272 4.36 23.74 -9.46
N ASN A 273 5.24 22.98 -10.08
CA ASN A 273 5.02 22.41 -11.40
C ASN A 273 3.75 21.53 -11.42
N TRP A 274 3.50 20.75 -10.36
CA TRP A 274 2.32 19.92 -10.26
C TRP A 274 1.04 20.74 -9.97
N LEU A 275 1.07 21.66 -9.04
CA LEU A 275 -0.12 22.44 -8.62
C LEU A 275 -0.52 23.53 -9.63
N THR A 276 0.41 23.99 -10.48
CA THR A 276 0.11 24.96 -11.55
C THR A 276 -0.11 24.29 -12.91
N HIS A 277 0.02 22.97 -12.97
CA HIS A 277 -0.28 22.23 -14.18
C HIS A 277 -1.77 22.34 -14.53
N VAL A 278 -2.04 22.77 -15.76
CA VAL A 278 -3.41 22.86 -16.27
C VAL A 278 -3.76 21.57 -17.00
N ASN A 279 -4.76 20.88 -16.49
CA ASN A 279 -5.25 19.66 -17.10
C ASN A 279 -5.95 19.98 -18.44
N PRO A 280 -5.44 19.47 -19.58
CA PRO A 280 -5.97 19.84 -20.91
C PRO A 280 -7.40 19.34 -21.18
N HIS A 281 -7.90 18.42 -20.37
CA HIS A 281 -9.24 17.84 -20.52
C HIS A 281 -10.31 18.52 -19.66
N THR A 282 -9.90 19.32 -18.67
CA THR A 282 -10.86 19.92 -17.71
C THR A 282 -10.73 21.42 -17.51
N GLY A 283 -9.66 22.01 -18.01
CA GLY A 283 -9.33 23.44 -17.81
C GLY A 283 -8.73 23.73 -16.46
#